data_0d38ee40ded9c779130d3c5876ff217b
#
_entry.id   0d38ee40ded9c779130d3c5876ff217b
#
_cell.length_a   1.000
_cell.length_b   1.000
_cell.length_c   1.000
_cell.angle_alpha   90.00
_cell.angle_beta   90.00
_cell.angle_gamma   90.00
#
_symmetry.space_group_name_H-M   'P 1'
#
loop_
_entity.id
_entity.type
_entity.pdbx_description
1 polymer ?
#
loop_
_entity_poly.entity_id
_entity_poly.type
_entity_poly.pdbx_seq_one_letter_code
_entity_poly.pdbx_strand_id
1 'polypeptide(L)'
;MINAGGIIGSGIFMVPATVALYTQSSSLFFLVWFLGGIVTLFGALSIAELGASMPKAGGQYVYLNEAYGPLWGFLYGWSAITVINTASIAAIAVAFAEYLGYFFPFSSLIIKSIAVSTIILLTIINIIDVKSGARFQNIFTMAKIAAIIGVIILGITMEGGTLNNFSPLISDGSFSSMIGSIGLAMIAVLWTFVGWIFVTYVASEIKNPGKNIPLSIIYCIIIVMTIYILSLIHI
;
A
#
# COMPACT_ATOMS: atom_id res chain seq x y z
N MET A 1 8.50 7.99 -7.69
CA MET A 1 9.10 7.07 -6.67
C MET A 1 8.41 7.16 -5.32
N ILE A 2 8.12 8.36 -4.75
CA ILE A 2 7.48 8.52 -3.42
C ILE A 2 6.17 7.73 -3.32
N ASN A 3 5.22 7.95 -4.23
CA ASN A 3 3.94 7.24 -4.22
C ASN A 3 4.11 5.73 -4.46
N ALA A 4 4.91 5.32 -5.45
CA ALA A 4 5.13 3.91 -5.72
C ALA A 4 5.78 3.19 -4.53
N GLY A 5 6.79 3.81 -3.90
CA GLY A 5 7.41 3.29 -2.69
C GLY A 5 6.48 3.24 -1.48
N GLY A 6 5.48 4.14 -1.42
CA GLY A 6 4.44 4.14 -0.41
C GLY A 6 3.39 3.06 -0.62
N ILE A 7 2.93 2.87 -1.87
CA ILE A 7 1.90 1.86 -2.17
C ILE A 7 2.50 0.45 -2.16
N ILE A 8 3.61 0.22 -2.87
CA ILE A 8 4.27 -1.09 -2.90
C ILE A 8 4.96 -1.33 -1.57
N GLY A 9 4.21 -1.89 -0.64
CA GLY A 9 4.65 -2.23 0.72
C GLY A 9 4.60 -3.74 0.99
N SER A 10 4.48 -4.11 2.25
CA SER A 10 4.26 -5.49 2.68
C SER A 10 2.90 -6.06 2.25
N GLY A 11 1.93 -5.19 1.93
CA GLY A 11 0.56 -5.58 1.62
C GLY A 11 0.45 -6.60 0.48
N ILE A 12 1.13 -6.37 -0.64
CA ILE A 12 1.07 -7.29 -1.79
C ILE A 12 1.65 -8.69 -1.49
N PHE A 13 2.52 -8.80 -0.50
CA PHE A 13 3.10 -10.09 -0.08
C PHE A 13 2.27 -10.80 0.99
N MET A 14 1.45 -10.08 1.77
CA MET A 14 0.68 -10.63 2.90
C MET A 14 -0.79 -10.81 2.58
N VAL A 15 -1.40 -9.84 1.93
CA VAL A 15 -2.84 -9.74 1.75
C VAL A 15 -3.42 -10.75 0.76
N PRO A 16 -2.73 -11.19 -0.31
CA PRO A 16 -3.29 -12.14 -1.26
C PRO A 16 -3.82 -13.42 -0.61
N ALA A 17 -3.08 -13.99 0.34
CA ALA A 17 -3.53 -15.19 1.07
C ALA A 17 -4.83 -14.92 1.85
N THR A 18 -4.94 -13.78 2.52
CA THR A 18 -6.15 -13.38 3.26
C THR A 18 -7.34 -13.17 2.33
N VAL A 19 -7.12 -12.50 1.19
CA VAL A 19 -8.18 -12.29 0.19
C VAL A 19 -8.65 -13.62 -0.40
N ALA A 20 -7.73 -14.53 -0.70
CA ALA A 20 -8.07 -15.87 -1.20
C ALA A 20 -8.92 -16.66 -0.20
N LEU A 21 -8.61 -16.57 1.11
CA LEU A 21 -9.41 -17.19 2.18
C LEU A 21 -10.83 -16.62 2.26
N TYR A 22 -11.02 -15.32 2.03
CA TYR A 22 -12.35 -14.71 2.05
C TYR A 22 -13.14 -14.98 0.78
N THR A 23 -12.52 -14.92 -0.38
CA THR A 23 -13.23 -15.03 -1.65
C THR A 23 -13.50 -16.45 -2.08
N GLN A 24 -12.63 -17.41 -1.75
CA GLN A 24 -12.69 -18.84 -2.09
C GLN A 24 -13.04 -19.10 -3.58
N SER A 25 -12.75 -18.13 -4.44
CA SER A 25 -13.04 -18.15 -5.86
C SER A 25 -12.06 -17.25 -6.59
N SER A 26 -11.46 -17.76 -7.64
CA SER A 26 -10.49 -17.01 -8.45
C SER A 26 -11.12 -15.76 -9.09
N SER A 27 -12.34 -15.85 -9.58
CA SER A 27 -13.02 -14.69 -10.18
C SER A 27 -13.29 -13.59 -9.15
N LEU A 28 -13.79 -13.94 -7.96
CA LEU A 28 -14.02 -12.98 -6.89
C LEU A 28 -12.70 -12.39 -6.38
N PHE A 29 -11.66 -13.21 -6.30
CA PHE A 29 -10.31 -12.75 -5.94
C PHE A 29 -9.83 -11.63 -6.86
N PHE A 30 -9.79 -11.87 -8.17
CA PHE A 30 -9.37 -10.84 -9.14
C PHE A 30 -10.34 -9.65 -9.22
N LEU A 31 -11.64 -9.91 -9.11
CA LEU A 31 -12.65 -8.85 -9.09
C LEU A 31 -12.40 -7.86 -7.94
N VAL A 32 -12.13 -8.36 -6.74
CA VAL A 32 -11.87 -7.51 -5.55
C VAL A 32 -10.60 -6.69 -5.72
N TRP A 33 -9.53 -7.27 -6.27
CA TRP A 33 -8.31 -6.53 -6.56
C TRP A 33 -8.51 -5.46 -7.63
N PHE A 34 -9.25 -5.76 -8.68
CA PHE A 34 -9.58 -4.81 -9.74
C PHE A 34 -10.46 -3.67 -9.22
N LEU A 35 -11.53 -4.00 -8.49
CA LEU A 35 -12.42 -3.01 -7.88
C LEU A 35 -11.69 -2.16 -6.84
N GLY A 36 -10.83 -2.74 -6.03
CA GLY A 36 -10.00 -2.01 -5.07
C GLY A 36 -9.10 -0.99 -5.75
N GLY A 37 -8.48 -1.34 -6.87
CA GLY A 37 -7.72 -0.42 -7.70
C GLY A 37 -8.58 0.73 -8.26
N ILE A 38 -9.77 0.44 -8.78
CA ILE A 38 -10.70 1.44 -9.31
C ILE A 38 -11.18 2.39 -8.20
N VAL A 39 -11.62 1.87 -7.06
CA VAL A 39 -12.07 2.69 -5.92
C VAL A 39 -10.94 3.59 -5.44
N THR A 40 -9.72 3.04 -5.36
CA THR A 40 -8.52 3.82 -5.02
C THR A 40 -8.27 4.92 -6.05
N LEU A 41 -8.41 4.62 -7.35
CA LEU A 41 -8.23 5.61 -8.41
C LEU A 41 -9.22 6.77 -8.28
N PHE A 42 -10.50 6.50 -8.00
CA PHE A 42 -11.50 7.56 -7.80
C PHE A 42 -11.19 8.43 -6.58
N GLY A 43 -10.82 7.83 -5.45
CA GLY A 43 -10.36 8.59 -4.29
C GLY A 43 -9.12 9.42 -4.59
N ALA A 44 -8.21 8.86 -5.35
CA ALA A 44 -6.97 9.51 -5.75
C ALA A 44 -7.18 10.69 -6.70
N LEU A 45 -8.13 10.61 -7.63
CA LEU A 45 -8.51 11.71 -8.52
C LEU A 45 -9.02 12.91 -7.73
N SER A 46 -9.88 12.68 -6.73
CA SER A 46 -10.39 13.75 -5.85
C SER A 46 -9.26 14.45 -5.08
N ILE A 47 -8.32 13.69 -4.52
CA ILE A 47 -7.17 14.27 -3.82
C ILE A 47 -6.16 14.90 -4.79
N ALA A 48 -6.04 14.38 -6.00
CA ALA A 48 -5.19 14.94 -7.04
C ALA A 48 -5.65 16.36 -7.41
N GLU A 49 -6.96 16.58 -7.52
CA GLU A 49 -7.56 17.90 -7.76
C GLU A 49 -7.29 18.87 -6.59
N LEU A 50 -7.49 18.40 -5.35
CA LEU A 50 -7.15 19.17 -4.16
C LEU A 50 -5.66 19.51 -4.09
N GLY A 51 -4.79 18.56 -4.42
CA GLY A 51 -3.34 18.78 -4.47
C GLY A 51 -2.90 19.74 -5.57
N ALA A 52 -3.61 19.77 -6.70
CA ALA A 52 -3.38 20.70 -7.77
C ALA A 52 -3.83 22.12 -7.44
N SER A 53 -4.98 22.25 -6.77
CA SER A 53 -5.55 23.56 -6.38
C SER A 53 -4.90 24.15 -5.14
N MET A 54 -4.43 23.33 -4.21
CA MET A 54 -3.78 23.73 -2.95
C MET A 54 -2.39 23.09 -2.81
N PRO A 55 -1.40 23.52 -3.58
CA PRO A 55 -0.07 22.89 -3.61
C PRO A 55 0.81 23.28 -2.41
N LYS A 56 0.24 23.26 -1.21
CA LYS A 56 0.95 23.47 0.06
C LYS A 56 1.38 22.11 0.61
N ALA A 57 2.55 22.04 1.26
CA ALA A 57 3.00 20.84 1.96
C ALA A 57 2.06 20.52 3.14
N GLY A 58 1.74 19.24 3.35
CA GLY A 58 0.89 18.76 4.45
C GLY A 58 -0.33 17.93 4.01
N GLY A 59 -0.63 17.88 2.70
CA GLY A 59 -1.68 17.00 2.17
C GLY A 59 -3.04 17.20 2.83
N GLN A 60 -3.64 16.11 3.32
CA GLN A 60 -4.98 16.11 3.91
C GLN A 60 -5.14 17.09 5.09
N TYR A 61 -4.08 17.35 5.85
CA TYR A 61 -4.10 18.36 6.91
C TYR A 61 -4.46 19.74 6.35
N VAL A 62 -3.81 20.11 5.25
CA VAL A 62 -4.04 21.41 4.60
C VAL A 62 -5.47 21.48 4.07
N TYR A 63 -5.93 20.43 3.40
CA TYR A 63 -7.26 20.40 2.79
C TYR A 63 -8.38 20.52 3.83
N LEU A 64 -8.27 19.80 4.94
CA LEU A 64 -9.24 19.86 6.02
C LEU A 64 -9.20 21.22 6.75
N ASN A 65 -8.02 21.78 6.94
CA ASN A 65 -7.87 23.08 7.56
C ASN A 65 -8.47 24.22 6.70
N GLU A 66 -8.27 24.19 5.39
CA GLU A 66 -8.81 25.19 4.47
C GLU A 66 -10.34 25.02 4.26
N ALA A 67 -10.84 23.78 4.19
CA ALA A 67 -12.26 23.50 3.92
C ALA A 67 -13.14 23.66 5.16
N TYR A 68 -12.69 23.24 6.33
CA TYR A 68 -13.50 23.11 7.55
C TYR A 68 -12.95 23.91 8.74
N GLY A 69 -11.78 24.51 8.60
CA GLY A 69 -11.14 25.34 9.62
C GLY A 69 -10.15 24.60 10.52
N PRO A 70 -9.47 25.38 11.42
CA PRO A 70 -8.32 24.90 12.19
C PRO A 70 -8.59 23.70 13.09
N LEU A 71 -9.81 23.58 13.62
CA LEU A 71 -10.19 22.46 14.49
C LEU A 71 -10.07 21.13 13.74
N TRP A 72 -10.60 21.05 12.53
CA TRP A 72 -10.58 19.82 11.72
C TRP A 72 -9.18 19.48 11.23
N GLY A 73 -8.41 20.51 10.84
CA GLY A 73 -6.99 20.33 10.55
C GLY A 73 -6.23 19.76 11.75
N PHE A 74 -6.42 20.34 12.94
CA PHE A 74 -5.79 19.87 14.17
C PHE A 74 -6.18 18.45 14.52
N LEU A 75 -7.47 18.10 14.49
CA LEU A 75 -7.96 16.75 14.80
C LEU A 75 -7.35 15.71 13.86
N TYR A 76 -7.28 16.01 12.57
CA TYR A 76 -6.63 15.13 11.61
C TYR A 76 -5.13 14.98 11.90
N GLY A 77 -4.41 16.09 12.07
CA GLY A 77 -2.98 16.08 12.37
C GLY A 77 -2.64 15.30 13.64
N TRP A 78 -3.43 15.52 14.69
CA TRP A 78 -3.32 14.79 15.95
C TRP A 78 -3.54 13.27 15.74
N SER A 79 -4.63 12.90 15.07
CA SER A 79 -4.94 11.49 14.78
C SER A 79 -3.87 10.85 13.89
N ALA A 80 -3.34 11.58 12.92
CA ALA A 80 -2.29 11.10 12.03
C ALA A 80 -1.00 10.79 12.80
N ILE A 81 -0.59 11.64 13.72
CA ILE A 81 0.65 11.46 14.50
C ILE A 81 0.45 10.39 15.58
N THR A 82 -0.64 10.44 16.34
CA THR A 82 -0.80 9.59 17.53
C THR A 82 -1.30 8.18 17.21
N VAL A 83 -2.09 8.01 16.16
CA VAL A 83 -2.75 6.72 15.85
C VAL A 83 -2.37 6.22 14.47
N ILE A 84 -2.71 6.96 13.39
CA ILE A 84 -2.68 6.40 12.03
C ILE A 84 -1.25 6.01 11.61
N ASN A 85 -0.31 6.96 11.65
CA ASN A 85 1.07 6.71 11.22
C ASN A 85 1.81 5.85 12.23
N THR A 86 1.61 6.06 13.52
CA THR A 86 2.28 5.31 14.58
C THR A 86 1.88 3.84 14.56
N ALA A 87 0.57 3.54 14.44
CA ALA A 87 0.08 2.18 14.33
C ALA A 87 0.58 1.50 13.04
N SER A 88 0.58 2.23 11.91
CA SER A 88 1.09 1.71 10.64
C SER A 88 2.57 1.35 10.69
N ILE A 89 3.39 2.23 11.27
CA ILE A 89 4.84 1.97 11.46
C ILE A 89 5.05 0.75 12.35
N ALA A 90 4.33 0.66 13.46
CA ALA A 90 4.43 -0.47 14.38
C ALA A 90 4.02 -1.79 13.72
N ALA A 91 2.90 -1.80 12.97
CA ALA A 91 2.42 -2.98 12.26
C ALA A 91 3.44 -3.48 11.22
N ILE A 92 4.01 -2.56 10.42
CA ILE A 92 5.01 -2.92 9.41
C ILE A 92 6.31 -3.42 10.05
N ALA A 93 6.74 -2.82 11.17
CA ALA A 93 7.94 -3.25 11.88
C ALA A 93 7.78 -4.64 12.51
N VAL A 94 6.60 -4.95 13.06
CA VAL A 94 6.29 -6.29 13.59
C VAL A 94 6.25 -7.31 12.44
N ALA A 95 5.57 -6.99 11.34
CA ALA A 95 5.53 -7.85 10.16
C ALA A 95 6.95 -8.17 9.64
N PHE A 96 7.82 -7.15 9.54
CA PHE A 96 9.23 -7.37 9.18
C PHE A 96 9.94 -8.35 10.13
N ALA A 97 9.75 -8.19 11.43
CA ALA A 97 10.36 -9.07 12.43
C ALA A 97 9.79 -10.50 12.36
N GLU A 98 8.50 -10.68 12.08
CA GLU A 98 7.86 -11.97 11.89
C GLU A 98 8.38 -12.69 10.64
N TYR A 99 8.58 -11.98 9.52
CA TYR A 99 9.20 -12.54 8.33
C TYR A 99 10.65 -13.01 8.56
N LEU A 100 11.43 -12.28 9.37
CA LEU A 100 12.75 -12.75 9.80
C LEU A 100 12.64 -14.02 10.65
N GLY A 101 11.58 -14.13 11.47
CA GLY A 101 11.26 -15.29 12.27
C GLY A 101 10.98 -16.56 11.47
N TYR A 102 10.64 -16.43 10.19
CA TYR A 102 10.49 -17.57 9.29
C TYR A 102 11.84 -18.28 9.03
N PHE A 103 12.92 -17.52 8.94
CA PHE A 103 14.28 -18.08 8.73
C PHE A 103 14.94 -18.51 10.03
N PHE A 104 14.58 -17.86 11.14
CA PHE A 104 15.17 -18.09 12.46
C PHE A 104 14.06 -18.20 13.51
N PRO A 105 13.95 -19.30 14.28
CA PRO A 105 12.88 -19.47 15.26
C PRO A 105 13.08 -18.53 16.45
N PHE A 106 12.55 -17.33 16.34
CA PHE A 106 12.62 -16.31 17.38
C PHE A 106 11.47 -16.43 18.38
N SER A 107 11.74 -16.17 19.65
CA SER A 107 10.68 -16.01 20.65
C SER A 107 9.90 -14.70 20.41
N SER A 108 8.67 -14.61 20.93
CA SER A 108 7.85 -13.40 20.82
C SER A 108 8.54 -12.14 21.34
N LEU A 109 9.39 -12.27 22.38
CA LEU A 109 10.15 -11.15 22.92
C LEU A 109 11.22 -10.66 21.92
N ILE A 110 11.91 -11.59 21.26
CA ILE A 110 12.94 -11.26 20.26
C ILE A 110 12.29 -10.57 19.05
N ILE A 111 11.12 -11.06 18.57
CA ILE A 111 10.36 -10.42 17.49
C ILE A 111 10.03 -8.96 17.84
N LYS A 112 9.50 -8.71 19.03
CA LYS A 112 9.20 -7.35 19.49
C LYS A 112 10.47 -6.48 19.59
N SER A 113 11.57 -7.03 20.08
CA SER A 113 12.84 -6.31 20.17
C SER A 113 13.40 -5.95 18.79
N ILE A 114 13.32 -6.85 17.81
CA ILE A 114 13.71 -6.59 16.42
C ILE A 114 12.85 -5.47 15.83
N ALA A 115 11.54 -5.53 16.02
CA ALA A 115 10.63 -4.50 15.52
C ALA A 115 10.97 -3.11 16.08
N VAL A 116 11.16 -2.99 17.40
CA VAL A 116 11.54 -1.73 18.06
C VAL A 116 12.92 -1.25 17.58
N SER A 117 13.90 -2.15 17.50
CA SER A 117 15.26 -1.80 17.03
C SER A 117 15.24 -1.30 15.59
N THR A 118 14.41 -1.89 14.72
CA THR A 118 14.23 -1.46 13.33
C THR A 118 13.66 -0.04 13.26
N ILE A 119 12.66 0.27 14.08
CA ILE A 119 12.08 1.63 14.13
C ILE A 119 13.15 2.63 14.58
N ILE A 120 13.89 2.32 15.66
CA ILE A 120 14.93 3.20 16.17
C ILE A 120 16.02 3.43 15.12
N LEU A 121 16.51 2.38 14.48
CA LEU A 121 17.54 2.45 13.45
C LEU A 121 17.12 3.34 12.29
N LEU A 122 15.92 3.13 11.74
CA LEU A 122 15.41 3.92 10.63
C LEU A 122 15.16 5.38 11.03
N THR A 123 14.73 5.62 12.26
CA THR A 123 14.56 6.96 12.81
C THR A 123 15.89 7.68 12.88
N ILE A 124 16.93 7.04 13.40
CA ILE A 124 18.28 7.61 13.46
C ILE A 124 18.81 7.96 12.06
N ILE A 125 18.65 7.06 11.09
CA ILE A 125 19.08 7.31 9.70
C ILE A 125 18.39 8.57 9.15
N ASN A 126 17.09 8.73 9.39
CA ASN A 126 16.33 9.89 8.91
C ASN A 126 16.71 11.21 9.63
N ILE A 127 17.09 11.14 10.91
CA ILE A 127 17.52 12.32 11.68
C ILE A 127 18.90 12.83 11.20
N ILE A 128 19.80 11.88 10.86
CA ILE A 128 21.17 12.24 10.44
C ILE A 128 21.14 12.98 9.11
N ASP A 129 20.42 12.49 8.11
CA ASP A 129 20.35 13.12 6.79
C ASP A 129 19.11 12.67 6.02
N VAL A 130 18.29 13.62 5.61
CA VAL A 130 17.09 13.40 4.78
C VAL A 130 17.44 12.74 3.44
N LYS A 131 18.60 13.09 2.84
CA LYS A 131 19.03 12.48 1.58
C LYS A 131 19.38 11.00 1.75
N SER A 132 19.95 10.62 2.87
CA SER A 132 20.25 9.23 3.21
C SER A 132 18.96 8.43 3.39
N GLY A 133 17.95 8.98 4.08
CA GLY A 133 16.63 8.38 4.17
C GLY A 133 15.98 8.18 2.80
N ALA A 134 16.03 9.18 1.93
CA ALA A 134 15.51 9.10 0.56
C ALA A 134 16.24 8.04 -0.30
N ARG A 135 17.56 7.94 -0.18
CA ARG A 135 18.35 6.89 -0.88
C ARG A 135 17.97 5.51 -0.40
N PHE A 136 17.86 5.34 0.92
CA PHE A 136 17.44 4.09 1.54
C PHE A 136 16.06 3.67 1.02
N GLN A 137 15.09 4.57 1.07
CA GLN A 137 13.74 4.32 0.53
C GLN A 137 13.78 3.93 -0.97
N ASN A 138 14.58 4.61 -1.79
CA ASN A 138 14.67 4.31 -3.22
C ASN A 138 15.25 2.93 -3.48
N ILE A 139 16.32 2.54 -2.76
CA ILE A 139 16.94 1.20 -2.87
C ILE A 139 15.92 0.12 -2.54
N PHE A 140 15.22 0.25 -1.41
CA PHE A 140 14.21 -0.74 -1.01
C PHE A 140 12.98 -0.75 -1.92
N THR A 141 12.59 0.40 -2.48
CA THR A 141 11.52 0.47 -3.48
C THR A 141 11.90 -0.28 -4.76
N MET A 142 13.13 -0.09 -5.25
CA MET A 142 13.62 -0.83 -6.41
C MET A 142 13.73 -2.33 -6.13
N ALA A 143 14.20 -2.72 -4.94
CA ALA A 143 14.28 -4.11 -4.54
C ALA A 143 12.88 -4.78 -4.48
N LYS A 144 11.87 -4.09 -3.92
CA LYS A 144 10.48 -4.58 -3.89
C LYS A 144 9.90 -4.75 -5.30
N ILE A 145 10.11 -3.77 -6.18
CA ILE A 145 9.65 -3.85 -7.57
C ILE A 145 10.36 -5.01 -8.29
N ALA A 146 11.68 -5.14 -8.11
CA ALA A 146 12.43 -6.24 -8.72
C ALA A 146 11.96 -7.62 -8.22
N ALA A 147 11.64 -7.75 -6.93
CA ALA A 147 11.08 -8.99 -6.38
C ALA A 147 9.73 -9.34 -7.01
N ILE A 148 8.82 -8.38 -7.16
CA ILE A 148 7.51 -8.61 -7.80
C ILE A 148 7.67 -8.98 -9.27
N ILE A 149 8.53 -8.26 -10.00
CA ILE A 149 8.84 -8.59 -11.40
C ILE A 149 9.46 -9.98 -11.49
N GLY A 150 10.32 -10.35 -10.55
CA GLY A 150 10.89 -11.70 -10.45
C GLY A 150 9.80 -12.77 -10.32
N VAL A 151 8.82 -12.57 -9.45
CA VAL A 151 7.65 -13.47 -9.31
C VAL A 151 6.88 -13.59 -10.64
N ILE A 152 6.62 -12.46 -11.30
CA ILE A 152 5.92 -12.45 -12.60
C ILE A 152 6.71 -13.24 -13.65
N ILE A 153 8.02 -13.00 -13.77
CA ILE A 153 8.87 -13.71 -14.75
C ILE A 153 8.91 -15.21 -14.44
N LEU A 154 9.12 -15.58 -13.18
CA LEU A 154 9.12 -16.99 -12.76
C LEU A 154 7.77 -17.66 -13.06
N GLY A 155 6.66 -17.00 -12.74
CA GLY A 155 5.32 -17.52 -13.02
C GLY A 155 5.05 -17.74 -14.52
N ILE A 156 5.59 -16.87 -15.40
CA ILE A 156 5.47 -17.04 -16.85
C ILE A 156 6.38 -18.15 -17.39
N THR A 157 7.57 -18.33 -16.79
CA THR A 157 8.60 -19.25 -17.31
C THR A 157 8.52 -20.66 -16.73
N MET A 158 7.93 -20.82 -15.54
CA MET A 158 7.76 -22.13 -14.92
C MET A 158 6.55 -22.85 -15.51
N GLU A 159 6.75 -24.13 -15.87
CA GLU A 159 5.69 -25.02 -16.34
C GLU A 159 4.74 -25.36 -15.18
N GLY A 160 3.42 -25.41 -15.44
CA GLY A 160 2.42 -25.83 -14.44
C GLY A 160 1.22 -24.90 -14.30
N GLY A 161 1.25 -23.73 -14.92
CA GLY A 161 0.07 -22.83 -15.01
C GLY A 161 -0.96 -23.43 -15.97
N THR A 162 -2.15 -23.77 -15.46
CA THR A 162 -3.28 -24.25 -16.28
C THR A 162 -4.49 -23.33 -16.06
N LEU A 163 -5.34 -23.20 -17.09
CA LEU A 163 -6.58 -22.46 -16.95
C LEU A 163 -7.52 -23.05 -15.89
N ASN A 164 -7.33 -24.32 -15.53
CA ASN A 164 -8.08 -24.96 -14.45
C ASN A 164 -7.79 -24.36 -13.08
N ASN A 165 -6.65 -23.68 -12.89
CA ASN A 165 -6.33 -22.96 -11.65
C ASN A 165 -7.29 -21.78 -11.39
N PHE A 166 -8.05 -21.34 -12.42
CA PHE A 166 -9.09 -20.32 -12.25
C PHE A 166 -10.45 -20.90 -11.82
N SER A 167 -10.54 -22.20 -11.60
CA SER A 167 -11.73 -22.86 -11.05
C SER A 167 -11.64 -22.99 -9.52
N PRO A 168 -12.76 -22.83 -8.76
CA PRO A 168 -14.09 -22.46 -9.23
C PRO A 168 -14.19 -20.98 -9.58
N LEU A 169 -14.92 -20.65 -10.65
CA LEU A 169 -15.16 -19.25 -11.04
C LEU A 169 -16.05 -18.51 -10.03
N ILE A 170 -17.00 -19.20 -9.41
CA ILE A 170 -17.90 -18.64 -8.38
C ILE A 170 -17.88 -19.59 -7.18
N SER A 171 -17.82 -19.05 -5.97
CA SER A 171 -17.88 -19.84 -4.75
C SER A 171 -19.32 -20.34 -4.50
N ASP A 172 -19.45 -21.56 -4.01
CA ASP A 172 -20.72 -22.12 -3.54
C ASP A 172 -21.12 -21.39 -2.25
N GLY A 173 -22.10 -20.51 -2.32
CA GLY A 173 -22.58 -19.76 -1.16
C GLY A 173 -23.83 -18.94 -1.44
N SER A 174 -24.51 -18.49 -0.39
CA SER A 174 -25.61 -17.55 -0.54
C SER A 174 -25.12 -16.17 -0.98
N PHE A 175 -25.94 -15.43 -1.71
CA PHE A 175 -25.60 -14.05 -2.14
C PHE A 175 -25.21 -13.14 -0.97
N SER A 176 -25.85 -13.31 0.21
CA SER A 176 -25.53 -12.55 1.42
C SER A 176 -24.12 -12.87 1.95
N SER A 177 -23.71 -14.15 1.98
CA SER A 177 -22.36 -14.54 2.42
C SER A 177 -21.30 -14.02 1.44
N MET A 178 -21.59 -14.01 0.15
CA MET A 178 -20.68 -13.50 -0.88
C MET A 178 -20.43 -11.99 -0.72
N ILE A 179 -21.48 -11.19 -0.44
CA ILE A 179 -21.30 -9.73 -0.19
C ILE A 179 -20.44 -9.50 1.05
N GLY A 180 -20.65 -10.26 2.13
CA GLY A 180 -19.83 -10.18 3.34
C GLY A 180 -18.35 -10.48 3.07
N SER A 181 -18.08 -11.55 2.33
CA SER A 181 -16.74 -11.97 1.93
C SER A 181 -16.05 -10.91 1.05
N ILE A 182 -16.76 -10.36 0.07
CA ILE A 182 -16.25 -9.26 -0.77
C ILE A 182 -15.94 -8.03 0.10
N GLY A 183 -16.82 -7.67 1.04
CA GLY A 183 -16.58 -6.54 1.95
C GLY A 183 -15.31 -6.69 2.77
N LEU A 184 -15.09 -7.85 3.39
CA LEU A 184 -13.89 -8.13 4.15
C LEU A 184 -12.62 -8.14 3.26
N ALA A 185 -12.72 -8.77 2.09
CA ALA A 185 -11.64 -8.79 1.12
C ALA A 185 -11.30 -7.38 0.62
N MET A 186 -12.31 -6.52 0.36
CA MET A 186 -12.11 -5.12 -0.05
C MET A 186 -11.37 -4.30 1.01
N ILE A 187 -11.68 -4.48 2.30
CA ILE A 187 -10.94 -3.79 3.38
C ILE A 187 -9.45 -4.14 3.30
N ALA A 188 -9.12 -5.42 3.15
CA ALA A 188 -7.75 -5.88 3.05
C ALA A 188 -7.04 -5.35 1.78
N VAL A 189 -7.73 -5.40 0.63
CA VAL A 189 -7.18 -4.91 -0.65
C VAL A 189 -6.98 -3.40 -0.63
N LEU A 190 -7.95 -2.61 -0.15
CA LEU A 190 -7.82 -1.15 -0.09
C LEU A 190 -6.62 -0.73 0.77
N TRP A 191 -6.32 -1.47 1.83
CA TRP A 191 -5.12 -1.23 2.63
C TRP A 191 -3.83 -1.39 1.82
N THR A 192 -3.76 -2.33 0.87
CA THR A 192 -2.57 -2.53 0.03
C THR A 192 -2.32 -1.40 -0.96
N PHE A 193 -3.33 -0.63 -1.27
CA PHE A 193 -3.21 0.55 -2.13
C PHE A 193 -2.94 1.86 -1.36
N VAL A 194 -2.88 1.86 -0.03
CA VAL A 194 -2.55 3.06 0.76
C VAL A 194 -1.15 3.56 0.41
N GLY A 195 -0.98 4.90 0.34
CA GLY A 195 0.31 5.54 0.05
C GLY A 195 0.31 6.45 -1.19
N TRP A 196 -0.72 6.39 -2.03
CA TRP A 196 -0.85 7.21 -3.23
C TRP A 196 -0.92 8.72 -2.96
N ILE A 197 -1.24 9.10 -1.73
CA ILE A 197 -1.35 10.52 -1.33
C ILE A 197 -0.01 11.14 -0.90
N PHE A 198 1.06 10.37 -0.70
CA PHE A 198 2.31 10.83 -0.10
C PHE A 198 2.98 11.97 -0.87
N VAL A 199 2.77 12.07 -2.18
CA VAL A 199 3.24 13.19 -2.98
C VAL A 199 2.65 14.53 -2.53
N THR A 200 1.44 14.54 -1.96
CA THR A 200 0.78 15.77 -1.51
C THR A 200 1.40 16.33 -0.22
N TYR A 201 2.09 15.51 0.56
CA TYR A 201 2.79 15.98 1.76
C TYR A 201 4.01 16.86 1.44
N VAL A 202 4.57 16.70 0.24
CA VAL A 202 5.71 17.47 -0.27
C VAL A 202 5.32 18.35 -1.47
N ALA A 203 4.05 18.69 -1.59
CA ALA A 203 3.50 19.40 -2.75
C ALA A 203 4.23 20.72 -3.07
N SER A 204 4.69 21.45 -2.04
CA SER A 204 5.43 22.71 -2.20
C SER A 204 6.81 22.55 -2.86
N GLU A 205 7.39 21.35 -2.87
CA GLU A 205 8.69 21.06 -3.49
C GLU A 205 8.57 20.60 -4.95
N ILE A 206 7.33 20.39 -5.43
CA ILE A 206 7.06 19.85 -6.75
C ILE A 206 7.00 20.96 -7.79
N LYS A 207 7.80 20.84 -8.84
CA LYS A 207 7.74 21.72 -10.00
C LYS A 207 6.41 21.53 -10.73
N ASN A 208 5.74 22.63 -11.08
CA ASN A 208 4.43 22.63 -11.76
C ASN A 208 3.41 21.71 -11.05
N PRO A 209 3.12 21.95 -9.76
CA PRO A 209 2.33 21.03 -8.92
C PRO A 209 0.94 20.76 -9.50
N GLY A 210 0.27 21.77 -10.08
CA GLY A 210 -1.05 21.62 -10.71
C GLY A 210 -1.13 20.56 -11.81
N LYS A 211 0.01 20.23 -12.47
CA LYS A 211 0.10 19.18 -13.47
C LYS A 211 0.73 17.91 -12.93
N ASN A 212 1.83 18.05 -12.21
CA ASN A 212 2.68 16.92 -11.84
C ASN A 212 2.11 16.10 -10.67
N ILE A 213 1.35 16.71 -9.73
CA ILE A 213 0.71 15.97 -8.65
C ILE A 213 -0.36 15.03 -9.20
N PRO A 214 -1.37 15.50 -9.98
CA PRO A 214 -2.37 14.61 -10.57
C PRO A 214 -1.76 13.49 -11.40
N LEU A 215 -0.86 13.81 -12.31
CA LEU A 215 -0.24 12.82 -13.18
C LEU A 215 0.55 11.77 -12.40
N SER A 216 1.31 12.19 -11.37
CA SER A 216 2.07 11.24 -10.54
C SER A 216 1.19 10.29 -9.76
N ILE A 217 0.05 10.74 -9.27
CA ILE A 217 -0.92 9.91 -8.54
C ILE A 217 -1.58 8.92 -9.51
N ILE A 218 -2.13 9.41 -10.62
CA ILE A 218 -2.86 8.58 -11.60
C ILE A 218 -1.95 7.49 -12.18
N TYR A 219 -0.80 7.89 -12.74
CA TYR A 219 0.13 6.92 -13.32
C TYR A 219 0.64 5.91 -12.29
N CYS A 220 0.91 6.36 -11.07
CA CYS A 220 1.36 5.46 -10.02
C CYS A 220 0.31 4.38 -9.71
N ILE A 221 -0.96 4.74 -9.56
CA ILE A 221 -2.02 3.77 -9.26
C ILE A 221 -2.23 2.80 -10.42
N ILE A 222 -2.26 3.29 -11.66
CA ILE A 222 -2.41 2.44 -12.84
C ILE A 222 -1.25 1.44 -12.94
N ILE A 223 -0.01 1.90 -12.78
CA ILE A 223 1.17 1.04 -12.83
C ILE A 223 1.14 0.00 -11.71
N VAL A 224 0.87 0.44 -10.47
CA VAL A 224 0.84 -0.48 -9.32
C VAL A 224 -0.29 -1.50 -9.46
N MET A 225 -1.49 -1.08 -9.86
CA MET A 225 -2.62 -1.98 -10.11
C MET A 225 -2.26 -3.02 -11.18
N THR A 226 -1.61 -2.62 -12.26
CA THR A 226 -1.17 -3.53 -13.32
C THR A 226 -0.15 -4.54 -12.79
N ILE A 227 0.88 -4.07 -12.05
CA ILE A 227 1.91 -4.92 -11.46
C ILE A 227 1.28 -5.90 -10.46
N TYR A 228 0.34 -5.45 -9.62
CA TYR A 228 -0.34 -6.29 -8.64
C TYR A 228 -1.15 -7.39 -9.34
N ILE A 229 -1.99 -7.03 -10.30
CA ILE A 229 -2.79 -8.03 -11.04
C ILE A 229 -1.87 -9.04 -11.75
N LEU A 230 -0.82 -8.58 -12.42
CA LEU A 230 0.13 -9.48 -13.08
C LEU A 230 0.85 -10.41 -12.08
N SER A 231 1.22 -9.93 -10.91
CA SER A 231 1.85 -10.79 -9.90
C SER A 231 0.89 -11.82 -9.33
N LEU A 232 -0.39 -11.42 -9.11
CA LEU A 232 -1.42 -12.27 -8.52
C LEU A 232 -1.89 -13.39 -9.44
N ILE A 233 -1.72 -13.26 -10.76
CA ILE A 233 -2.00 -14.35 -11.72
C ILE A 233 -1.06 -15.53 -11.47
N HIS A 234 0.11 -15.30 -10.89
CA HIS A 234 1.15 -16.30 -10.69
C HIS A 234 1.31 -16.76 -9.23
N ILE A 235 0.54 -16.18 -8.31
CA ILE A 235 0.48 -16.56 -6.89
C ILE A 235 -0.73 -17.48 -6.65
#